data_91d9702794da1140ba9ee69b0f27f1b7
#
_entry.id   91d9702794da1140ba9ee69b0f27f1b7
#
_cell.length_a   1.000
_cell.length_b   1.000
_cell.length_c   1.000
_cell.angle_alpha   90.00
_cell.angle_beta   90.00
_cell.angle_gamma   90.00
#
_symmetry.space_group_name_H-M   'P 1'
#
loop_
_entity.id
_entity.type
_entity.pdbx_description
1 polymer ?
#
loop_
_entity_poly.entity_id
_entity_poly.type
_entity_poly.pdbx_seq_one_letter_code
_entity_poly.pdbx_strand_id
1 'polypeptide(L)'
;MHSFARHRHSPAGKESAKETKGLILNGGWRYDLMGWFHDTFSFRGQWRELRKRTADLARIQPGEQVLDVGCGTGTLAIEVQQRVGRAGRVAGIDPGTRQIAHARSKAARRNLPIDFQTGVIEQIPFPDQTFDVVLSTLMMHHLPAGLKRQGLAEIARVLKPGGRLVIADFKRKQERQGRAARFHAGGSSMQDLMALVKDAGFSEMETEEMQPARFSAFPGAGFVRAYKN
;
A
#
# COMPACT_ATOMS: atom_id res chain seq x y z
N MET A 1 44.07 27.46 -28.75
CA MET A 1 42.88 26.88 -29.40
C MET A 1 42.47 25.67 -28.57
N HIS A 2 41.55 25.83 -27.62
CA HIS A 2 41.03 24.75 -26.76
C HIS A 2 39.60 24.43 -27.20
N SER A 3 39.43 23.22 -27.72
CA SER A 3 38.15 22.69 -28.16
C SER A 3 37.37 22.16 -26.95
N PHE A 4 36.22 22.77 -26.65
CA PHE A 4 35.27 22.31 -25.66
C PHE A 4 34.37 21.24 -26.30
N ALA A 5 34.59 19.98 -25.92
CA ALA A 5 33.68 18.88 -26.23
C ALA A 5 32.41 19.01 -25.40
N ARG A 6 31.28 19.27 -26.05
CA ARG A 6 29.93 19.25 -25.44
C ARG A 6 29.50 17.79 -25.26
N HIS A 7 29.46 17.32 -24.02
CA HIS A 7 28.77 16.09 -23.70
C HIS A 7 27.26 16.27 -23.88
N ARG A 8 26.72 15.63 -24.91
CA ARG A 8 25.26 15.48 -25.08
C ARG A 8 24.77 14.48 -24.07
N HIS A 9 23.93 14.94 -23.14
CA HIS A 9 23.11 14.06 -22.31
C HIS A 9 22.07 13.39 -23.22
N SER A 10 22.16 12.09 -23.37
CA SER A 10 21.07 11.26 -23.89
C SER A 10 19.89 11.33 -22.94
N PRO A 11 18.65 11.52 -23.42
CA PRO A 11 17.49 11.39 -22.58
C PRO A 11 17.33 9.91 -22.23
N ALA A 12 17.39 9.60 -20.92
CA ALA A 12 17.07 8.29 -20.38
C ALA A 12 15.70 7.84 -20.91
N GLY A 13 15.69 6.64 -21.50
CA GLY A 13 14.51 6.05 -22.09
C GLY A 13 13.34 6.04 -21.12
N LYS A 14 12.17 6.41 -21.63
CA LYS A 14 10.88 6.15 -20.99
C LYS A 14 10.68 4.63 -20.99
N GLU A 15 11.09 3.95 -19.93
CA GLU A 15 10.60 2.60 -19.66
C GLU A 15 9.09 2.70 -19.47
N SER A 16 8.35 2.10 -20.39
CA SER A 16 6.91 2.00 -20.31
C SER A 16 6.59 1.15 -19.07
N ALA A 17 5.92 1.76 -18.09
CA ALA A 17 5.36 1.02 -16.96
C ALA A 17 4.51 -0.13 -17.54
N LYS A 18 4.89 -1.39 -17.23
CA LYS A 18 4.11 -2.55 -17.66
C LYS A 18 2.69 -2.41 -17.11
N GLU A 19 1.70 -2.59 -17.97
CA GLU A 19 0.30 -2.57 -17.55
C GLU A 19 0.03 -3.71 -16.56
N THR A 20 -0.41 -3.35 -15.35
CA THR A 20 -0.85 -4.34 -14.37
C THR A 20 -2.15 -5.02 -14.83
N LYS A 21 -2.33 -6.31 -14.46
CA LYS A 21 -3.60 -7.03 -14.60
C LYS A 21 -4.55 -6.79 -13.41
N GLY A 22 -4.13 -5.97 -12.43
CA GLY A 22 -4.92 -5.55 -11.30
C GLY A 22 -5.87 -4.37 -11.61
N LEU A 23 -6.77 -4.07 -10.69
CA LEU A 23 -7.68 -2.91 -10.81
C LEU A 23 -6.92 -1.60 -10.58
N ILE A 24 -7.00 -0.68 -11.54
CA ILE A 24 -6.41 0.66 -11.41
C ILE A 24 -7.51 1.67 -11.05
N LEU A 25 -7.39 2.28 -9.87
CA LEU A 25 -8.23 3.41 -9.45
C LEU A 25 -7.53 4.73 -9.79
N ASN A 26 -8.16 5.58 -10.57
CA ASN A 26 -7.52 6.80 -11.09
C ASN A 26 -8.34 8.06 -10.76
N GLY A 27 -8.89 8.14 -9.54
CA GLY A 27 -9.83 9.17 -9.09
C GLY A 27 -9.21 10.48 -8.60
N GLY A 28 -7.93 10.47 -8.17
CA GLY A 28 -7.24 11.65 -7.62
C GLY A 28 -8.00 12.31 -6.46
N TRP A 29 -8.14 13.66 -6.48
CA TRP A 29 -8.79 14.42 -5.41
C TRP A 29 -10.28 14.05 -5.18
N ARG A 30 -10.97 13.61 -6.23
CA ARG A 30 -12.38 13.15 -6.12
C ARG A 30 -12.48 11.88 -5.27
N TYR A 31 -11.46 11.02 -5.36
CA TYR A 31 -11.36 9.83 -4.51
C TYR A 31 -11.18 10.22 -3.03
N ASP A 32 -10.34 11.21 -2.73
CA ASP A 32 -10.16 11.71 -1.37
C ASP A 32 -11.42 12.37 -0.83
N LEU A 33 -12.09 13.21 -1.63
CA LEU A 33 -13.34 13.86 -1.22
C LEU A 33 -14.43 12.83 -0.95
N MET A 34 -14.59 11.85 -1.84
CA MET A 34 -15.56 10.77 -1.67
C MET A 34 -15.19 9.89 -0.47
N GLY A 35 -13.90 9.58 -0.30
CA GLY A 35 -13.40 8.85 0.85
C GLY A 35 -13.64 9.58 2.17
N TRP A 36 -13.41 10.90 2.22
CA TRP A 36 -13.72 11.72 3.39
C TRP A 36 -15.22 11.74 3.72
N PHE A 37 -16.07 11.90 2.69
CA PHE A 37 -17.52 11.89 2.86
C PHE A 37 -18.00 10.53 3.37
N HIS A 38 -17.54 9.44 2.75
CA HIS A 38 -17.86 8.09 3.20
C HIS A 38 -17.33 7.78 4.60
N ASP A 39 -16.13 8.21 4.93
CA ASP A 39 -15.56 8.01 6.27
C ASP A 39 -16.37 8.75 7.33
N THR A 40 -16.76 9.99 7.03
CA THR A 40 -17.50 10.82 7.99
C THR A 40 -18.94 10.33 8.18
N PHE A 41 -19.66 10.05 7.10
CA PHE A 41 -21.10 9.78 7.15
C PHE A 41 -21.46 8.30 7.10
N SER A 42 -20.78 7.50 6.25
CA SER A 42 -21.11 6.08 6.06
C SER A 42 -20.26 5.15 6.90
N PHE A 43 -18.98 5.46 7.07
CA PHE A 43 -18.04 4.61 7.80
C PHE A 43 -17.69 5.14 9.20
N ARG A 44 -18.22 6.28 9.60
CA ARG A 44 -18.10 6.84 10.96
C ARG A 44 -16.66 6.90 11.47
N GLY A 45 -15.75 7.36 10.65
CA GLY A 45 -14.32 7.50 10.98
C GLY A 45 -13.52 6.20 10.94
N GLN A 46 -14.11 5.09 10.50
CA GLN A 46 -13.43 3.78 10.52
C GLN A 46 -12.25 3.69 9.55
N TRP A 47 -12.22 4.46 8.46
CA TRP A 47 -11.04 4.53 7.60
C TRP A 47 -9.85 5.21 8.27
N ARG A 48 -10.12 6.25 9.07
CA ARG A 48 -9.07 6.87 9.88
C ARG A 48 -8.54 5.90 10.93
N GLU A 49 -9.45 5.20 11.62
CA GLU A 49 -9.08 4.19 12.61
C GLU A 49 -8.29 3.04 11.98
N LEU A 50 -8.68 2.56 10.79
CA LEU A 50 -7.97 1.52 10.07
C LEU A 50 -6.53 1.94 9.76
N ARG A 51 -6.32 3.15 9.21
CA ARG A 51 -4.96 3.66 8.93
C ARG A 51 -4.13 3.79 10.21
N LYS A 52 -4.73 4.35 11.27
CA LYS A 52 -4.07 4.46 12.58
C LYS A 52 -3.63 3.09 13.09
N ARG A 53 -4.51 2.10 13.09
CA ARG A 53 -4.18 0.73 13.52
C ARG A 53 -3.12 0.09 12.64
N THR A 54 -3.17 0.26 11.31
CA THR A 54 -2.13 -0.23 10.40
C THR A 54 -0.76 0.32 10.81
N ALA A 55 -0.68 1.63 11.05
CA ALA A 55 0.56 2.29 11.44
C ALA A 55 1.01 1.92 12.87
N ASP A 56 0.07 1.68 13.79
CA ASP A 56 0.36 1.24 15.17
C ASP A 56 0.88 -0.22 15.17
N LEU A 57 0.22 -1.11 14.43
CA LEU A 57 0.61 -2.51 14.29
C LEU A 57 1.98 -2.64 13.61
N ALA A 58 2.32 -1.72 12.72
CA ALA A 58 3.63 -1.68 12.08
C ALA A 58 4.77 -1.37 13.06
N ARG A 59 4.50 -0.86 14.26
CA ARG A 59 5.50 -0.51 15.30
C ARG A 59 6.65 0.31 14.74
N ILE A 60 6.33 1.29 13.90
CA ILE A 60 7.30 2.10 13.16
C ILE A 60 8.22 2.84 14.12
N GLN A 61 9.54 2.73 13.90
CA GLN A 61 10.56 3.39 14.68
C GLN A 61 11.13 4.62 13.94
N PRO A 62 11.58 5.65 14.68
CA PRO A 62 12.30 6.76 14.05
C PRO A 62 13.52 6.27 13.27
N GLY A 63 13.71 6.81 12.06
CA GLY A 63 14.84 6.47 11.20
C GLY A 63 14.58 5.30 10.22
N GLU A 64 13.48 4.56 10.35
CA GLU A 64 13.16 3.46 9.45
C GLU A 64 12.82 3.91 8.03
N GLN A 65 13.06 3.02 7.08
CA GLN A 65 12.64 3.13 5.68
C GLN A 65 11.34 2.35 5.47
N VAL A 66 10.28 3.04 5.09
CA VAL A 66 8.93 2.47 4.96
C VAL A 66 8.41 2.61 3.54
N LEU A 67 7.83 1.53 3.00
CA LEU A 67 7.12 1.52 1.72
C LEU A 67 5.62 1.30 1.93
N ASP A 68 4.80 2.13 1.31
CA ASP A 68 3.33 1.97 1.23
C ASP A 68 2.95 1.46 -0.18
N VAL A 69 2.55 0.19 -0.30
CA VAL A 69 2.20 -0.46 -1.57
C VAL A 69 0.70 -0.37 -1.80
N GLY A 70 0.31 0.25 -2.91
CA GLY A 70 -1.08 0.65 -3.18
C GLY A 70 -1.44 1.88 -2.35
N CYS A 71 -0.53 2.86 -2.28
CA CYS A 71 -0.64 4.04 -1.40
C CYS A 71 -1.80 4.98 -1.74
N GLY A 72 -2.44 4.82 -2.91
CA GLY A 72 -3.50 5.70 -3.38
C GLY A 72 -3.08 7.17 -3.36
N THR A 73 -3.83 8.00 -2.65
CA THR A 73 -3.54 9.44 -2.51
C THR A 73 -2.55 9.75 -1.37
N GLY A 74 -1.84 8.75 -0.84
CA GLY A 74 -0.72 8.90 0.08
C GLY A 74 -1.10 9.27 1.52
N THR A 75 -2.35 9.07 1.94
CA THR A 75 -2.79 9.51 3.28
C THR A 75 -2.07 8.75 4.39
N LEU A 76 -1.91 7.42 4.27
CA LEU A 76 -1.17 6.60 5.22
C LEU A 76 0.32 6.93 5.20
N ALA A 77 0.94 7.02 4.03
CA ALA A 77 2.35 7.37 3.88
C ALA A 77 2.69 8.73 4.55
N ILE A 78 1.79 9.72 4.45
CA ILE A 78 1.93 11.03 5.12
C ILE A 78 1.89 10.89 6.66
N GLU A 79 1.01 10.06 7.19
CA GLU A 79 0.92 9.77 8.63
C GLU A 79 2.18 9.03 9.12
N VAL A 80 2.66 8.08 8.34
CA VAL A 80 3.87 7.29 8.61
C VAL A 80 5.13 8.16 8.61
N GLN A 81 5.23 9.14 7.70
CA GLN A 81 6.37 10.07 7.67
C GLN A 81 6.55 10.84 8.98
N GLN A 82 5.46 11.14 9.68
CA GLN A 82 5.55 11.78 11.00
C GLN A 82 6.15 10.86 12.06
N ARG A 83 5.97 9.53 11.94
CA ARG A 83 6.49 8.53 12.87
C ARG A 83 7.97 8.22 12.63
N VAL A 84 8.40 8.09 11.38
CA VAL A 84 9.82 7.85 11.05
C VAL A 84 10.70 9.08 11.30
N GLY A 85 10.10 10.27 11.33
CA GLY A 85 10.80 11.53 11.57
C GLY A 85 11.72 11.92 10.41
N ARG A 86 12.67 12.83 10.69
CA ARG A 86 13.58 13.38 9.68
C ARG A 86 14.68 12.41 9.24
N ALA A 87 15.05 11.47 10.10
CA ALA A 87 16.09 10.47 9.81
C ALA A 87 15.56 9.31 8.97
N GLY A 88 14.23 9.06 9.01
CA GLY A 88 13.60 8.00 8.24
C GLY A 88 13.19 8.46 6.84
N ARG A 89 12.80 7.49 6.01
CA ARG A 89 12.32 7.73 4.65
C ARG A 89 11.02 6.98 4.41
N VAL A 90 10.11 7.60 3.69
CA VAL A 90 8.87 6.97 3.25
C VAL A 90 8.79 7.02 1.74
N ALA A 91 8.44 5.90 1.14
CA ALA A 91 8.07 5.79 -0.26
C ALA A 91 6.64 5.26 -0.40
N GLY A 92 5.99 5.55 -1.52
CA GLY A 92 4.68 5.00 -1.83
C GLY A 92 4.55 4.70 -3.32
N ILE A 93 3.96 3.56 -3.65
CA ILE A 93 3.66 3.20 -5.04
C ILE A 93 2.17 2.94 -5.23
N ASP A 94 1.66 3.33 -6.41
CA ASP A 94 0.29 3.06 -6.85
C ASP A 94 0.25 3.06 -8.39
N PRO A 95 -0.52 2.17 -9.04
CA PRO A 95 -0.64 2.18 -10.50
C PRO A 95 -1.40 3.39 -11.04
N GLY A 96 -2.21 4.07 -10.20
CA GLY A 96 -3.02 5.22 -10.57
C GLY A 96 -2.20 6.52 -10.66
N THR A 97 -1.87 6.97 -11.86
CA THR A 97 -1.08 8.19 -12.08
C THR A 97 -1.71 9.45 -11.45
N ARG A 98 -3.05 9.56 -11.45
CA ARG A 98 -3.77 10.67 -10.79
C ARG A 98 -3.70 10.57 -9.28
N GLN A 99 -3.71 9.35 -8.73
CA GLN A 99 -3.53 9.10 -7.30
C GLN A 99 -2.14 9.57 -6.86
N ILE A 100 -1.09 9.18 -7.60
CA ILE A 100 0.28 9.58 -7.33
C ILE A 100 0.47 11.10 -7.45
N ALA A 101 -0.07 11.73 -8.49
CA ALA A 101 -0.01 13.19 -8.64
C ALA A 101 -0.65 13.92 -7.44
N HIS A 102 -1.79 13.39 -6.95
CA HIS A 102 -2.47 13.94 -5.78
C HIS A 102 -1.67 13.69 -4.48
N ALA A 103 -1.09 12.50 -4.31
CA ALA A 103 -0.23 12.17 -3.17
C ALA A 103 0.99 13.11 -3.09
N ARG A 104 1.68 13.32 -4.21
CA ARG A 104 2.80 14.27 -4.33
C ARG A 104 2.38 15.70 -3.95
N SER A 105 1.25 16.18 -4.48
CA SER A 105 0.72 17.49 -4.15
C SER A 105 0.38 17.65 -2.65
N LYS A 106 -0.19 16.62 -2.03
CA LYS A 106 -0.49 16.60 -0.58
C LYS A 106 0.77 16.63 0.27
N ALA A 107 1.79 15.87 -0.09
CA ALA A 107 3.08 15.86 0.61
C ALA A 107 3.81 17.20 0.47
N ALA A 108 3.86 17.75 -0.74
CA ALA A 108 4.48 19.06 -1.01
C ALA A 108 3.86 20.19 -0.19
N ARG A 109 2.52 20.24 -0.09
CA ARG A 109 1.83 21.25 0.75
C ARG A 109 2.15 21.14 2.24
N ARG A 110 2.71 20.01 2.68
CA ARG A 110 3.13 19.77 4.09
C ARG A 110 4.64 19.76 4.26
N ASN A 111 5.40 20.07 3.20
CA ASN A 111 6.86 20.01 3.17
C ASN A 111 7.41 18.63 3.64
N LEU A 112 6.73 17.53 3.24
CA LEU A 112 7.13 16.18 3.60
C LEU A 112 7.90 15.54 2.44
N PRO A 113 9.13 15.01 2.67
CA PRO A 113 9.99 14.42 1.65
C PRO A 113 9.61 12.95 1.39
N ILE A 114 8.40 12.70 0.88
CA ILE A 114 7.93 11.35 0.57
C ILE A 114 8.13 11.07 -0.91
N ASP A 115 8.74 9.92 -1.23
CA ASP A 115 8.95 9.47 -2.62
C ASP A 115 7.72 8.70 -3.12
N PHE A 116 6.83 9.38 -3.84
CA PHE A 116 5.69 8.75 -4.49
C PHE A 116 5.98 8.44 -5.95
N GLN A 117 5.82 7.17 -6.36
CA GLN A 117 6.07 6.73 -7.73
C GLN A 117 4.86 5.96 -8.29
N THR A 118 4.64 6.08 -9.61
CA THR A 118 3.74 5.17 -10.30
C THR A 118 4.43 3.81 -10.39
N GLY A 119 3.77 2.77 -9.88
CA GLY A 119 4.35 1.43 -9.83
C GLY A 119 3.30 0.38 -9.49
N VAL A 120 3.61 -0.87 -9.78
CA VAL A 120 2.74 -2.02 -9.57
C VAL A 120 3.38 -2.99 -8.57
N ILE A 121 2.54 -3.69 -7.81
CA ILE A 121 3.03 -4.59 -6.76
C ILE A 121 3.83 -5.78 -7.32
N GLU A 122 3.50 -6.23 -8.51
CA GLU A 122 4.16 -7.35 -9.20
C GLU A 122 5.56 -7.01 -9.74
N GLN A 123 5.95 -5.74 -9.68
CA GLN A 123 7.29 -5.25 -10.03
C GLN A 123 7.55 -3.96 -9.27
N ILE A 124 7.95 -4.08 -8.02
CA ILE A 124 8.22 -2.94 -7.14
C ILE A 124 9.51 -2.22 -7.59
N PRO A 125 9.46 -0.90 -7.94
CA PRO A 125 10.58 -0.17 -8.54
C PRO A 125 11.64 0.26 -7.52
N PHE A 126 11.99 -0.62 -6.60
CA PHE A 126 13.03 -0.40 -5.59
C PHE A 126 13.99 -1.60 -5.52
N PRO A 127 15.26 -1.38 -5.12
CA PRO A 127 16.25 -2.44 -4.93
C PRO A 127 15.83 -3.44 -3.84
N ASP A 128 16.47 -4.60 -3.86
CA ASP A 128 16.36 -5.61 -2.80
C ASP A 128 16.74 -5.01 -1.45
N GLN A 129 16.15 -5.52 -0.38
CA GLN A 129 16.51 -5.22 1.02
C GLN A 129 16.61 -3.72 1.31
N THR A 130 15.70 -2.92 0.75
CA THR A 130 15.69 -1.47 0.92
C THR A 130 14.91 -1.05 2.18
N PHE A 131 13.78 -1.71 2.47
CA PHE A 131 12.83 -1.24 3.47
C PHE A 131 12.87 -2.06 4.77
N ASP A 132 12.70 -1.38 5.88
CA ASP A 132 12.49 -1.99 7.20
C ASP A 132 11.04 -2.43 7.37
N VAL A 133 10.12 -1.69 6.75
CA VAL A 133 8.67 -1.92 6.82
C VAL A 133 8.02 -1.78 5.46
N VAL A 134 7.13 -2.71 5.12
CA VAL A 134 6.20 -2.57 3.99
C VAL A 134 4.78 -2.59 4.51
N LEU A 135 3.97 -1.64 4.05
CA LEU A 135 2.55 -1.51 4.35
C LEU A 135 1.73 -1.78 3.09
N SER A 136 0.56 -2.40 3.25
CA SER A 136 -0.44 -2.52 2.20
C SER A 136 -1.84 -2.43 2.81
N THR A 137 -2.60 -1.40 2.42
CA THR A 137 -3.90 -1.12 3.04
C THR A 137 -5.00 -1.07 1.99
N LEU A 138 -6.02 -1.93 2.14
CA LEU A 138 -7.20 -2.00 1.28
C LEU A 138 -6.88 -2.16 -0.21
N MET A 139 -5.85 -2.93 -0.53
CA MET A 139 -5.37 -3.11 -1.89
C MET A 139 -5.41 -4.59 -2.33
N MET A 140 -5.06 -5.52 -1.44
CA MET A 140 -4.93 -6.94 -1.79
C MET A 140 -6.23 -7.55 -2.32
N HIS A 141 -7.41 -7.10 -1.85
CA HIS A 141 -8.70 -7.60 -2.33
C HIS A 141 -8.97 -7.26 -3.81
N HIS A 142 -8.26 -6.31 -4.40
CA HIS A 142 -8.36 -5.98 -5.83
C HIS A 142 -7.53 -6.90 -6.73
N LEU A 143 -6.66 -7.73 -6.15
CA LEU A 143 -5.73 -8.56 -6.91
C LEU A 143 -6.24 -9.99 -7.09
N PRO A 144 -6.11 -10.57 -8.29
CA PRO A 144 -6.25 -12.01 -8.47
C PRO A 144 -5.14 -12.76 -7.72
N ALA A 145 -5.40 -14.04 -7.38
CA ALA A 145 -4.49 -14.84 -6.54
C ALA A 145 -3.05 -14.94 -7.10
N GLY A 146 -2.91 -15.00 -8.42
CA GLY A 146 -1.58 -15.02 -9.09
C GLY A 146 -0.77 -13.75 -8.80
N LEU A 147 -1.41 -12.57 -8.93
CA LEU A 147 -0.75 -11.29 -8.64
C LEU A 147 -0.47 -11.10 -7.15
N LYS A 148 -1.30 -11.63 -6.25
CA LYS A 148 -1.01 -11.62 -4.81
C LYS A 148 0.28 -12.36 -4.50
N ARG A 149 0.47 -13.58 -5.06
CA ARG A 149 1.71 -14.35 -4.87
C ARG A 149 2.93 -13.61 -5.40
N GLN A 150 2.84 -13.09 -6.62
CA GLN A 150 3.92 -12.33 -7.24
C GLN A 150 4.25 -11.06 -6.45
N GLY A 151 3.23 -10.32 -6.03
CA GLY A 151 3.39 -9.12 -5.22
C GLY A 151 3.98 -9.38 -3.83
N LEU A 152 3.58 -10.48 -3.17
CA LEU A 152 4.16 -10.86 -1.87
C LEU A 152 5.64 -11.27 -2.02
N ALA A 153 6.02 -11.92 -3.12
CA ALA A 153 7.42 -12.22 -3.44
C ALA A 153 8.23 -10.93 -3.65
N GLU A 154 7.69 -9.94 -4.36
CA GLU A 154 8.32 -8.63 -4.53
C GLU A 154 8.43 -7.85 -3.20
N ILE A 155 7.38 -7.89 -2.36
CA ILE A 155 7.44 -7.33 -1.00
C ILE A 155 8.56 -8.01 -0.20
N ALA A 156 8.65 -9.34 -0.24
CA ALA A 156 9.73 -10.05 0.43
C ALA A 156 11.10 -9.67 -0.12
N ARG A 157 11.24 -9.46 -1.43
CA ARG A 157 12.48 -9.01 -2.07
C ARG A 157 12.95 -7.67 -1.54
N VAL A 158 12.07 -6.67 -1.50
CA VAL A 158 12.44 -5.30 -1.12
C VAL A 158 12.56 -5.10 0.39
N LEU A 159 12.02 -5.98 1.22
CA LEU A 159 12.23 -5.97 2.66
C LEU A 159 13.64 -6.44 3.02
N LYS A 160 14.23 -5.78 4.00
CA LYS A 160 15.46 -6.25 4.66
C LYS A 160 15.20 -7.57 5.42
N PRO A 161 16.22 -8.41 5.67
CA PRO A 161 16.10 -9.48 6.66
C PRO A 161 15.63 -8.93 8.00
N GLY A 162 14.70 -9.61 8.66
CA GLY A 162 14.05 -9.11 9.89
C GLY A 162 13.09 -7.94 9.70
N GLY A 163 12.95 -7.43 8.48
CA GLY A 163 11.93 -6.43 8.14
C GLY A 163 10.53 -7.00 8.23
N ARG A 164 9.53 -6.14 8.31
CA ARG A 164 8.14 -6.56 8.54
C ARG A 164 7.15 -6.03 7.51
N LEU A 165 6.20 -6.87 7.19
CA LEU A 165 5.02 -6.57 6.37
C LEU A 165 3.81 -6.36 7.26
N VAL A 166 3.03 -5.31 7.01
CA VAL A 166 1.69 -5.15 7.58
C VAL A 166 0.66 -4.99 6.48
N ILE A 167 -0.32 -5.88 6.47
CA ILE A 167 -1.46 -5.82 5.55
C ILE A 167 -2.71 -5.53 6.38
N ALA A 168 -3.50 -4.56 5.93
CA ALA A 168 -4.86 -4.33 6.42
C ALA A 168 -5.83 -4.45 5.25
N ASP A 169 -6.82 -5.33 5.34
CA ASP A 169 -7.78 -5.51 4.26
C ASP A 169 -9.18 -5.87 4.78
N PHE A 170 -10.18 -5.74 3.93
CA PHE A 170 -11.54 -6.05 4.30
C PHE A 170 -11.71 -7.52 4.68
N LYS A 171 -12.48 -7.76 5.76
CA LYS A 171 -12.96 -9.10 6.08
C LYS A 171 -14.04 -9.49 5.10
N ARG A 172 -13.81 -10.58 4.36
CA ARG A 172 -14.86 -11.19 3.57
C ARG A 172 -15.91 -11.77 4.53
N LYS A 173 -17.16 -11.29 4.45
CA LYS A 173 -18.27 -12.03 5.06
C LYS A 173 -18.35 -13.39 4.37
N GLN A 174 -18.24 -14.46 5.13
CA GLN A 174 -18.56 -15.81 4.64
C GLN A 174 -19.90 -15.75 3.90
N GLU A 175 -19.93 -16.28 2.71
CA GLU A 175 -20.92 -16.20 1.67
C GLU A 175 -22.38 -16.07 2.13
N ARG A 176 -23.00 -14.95 1.75
CA ARG A 176 -24.39 -15.01 1.27
C ARG A 176 -24.30 -15.29 -0.24
N GLN A 177 -24.68 -16.51 -0.64
CA GLN A 177 -24.90 -16.87 -2.05
C GLN A 177 -25.91 -15.91 -2.66
N GLY A 178 -25.48 -15.10 -3.63
CA GLY A 178 -26.35 -14.15 -4.30
C GLY A 178 -25.63 -13.39 -5.42
N ARG A 179 -26.40 -12.88 -6.39
CA ARG A 179 -25.93 -12.16 -7.60
C ARG A 179 -24.95 -11.00 -7.37
N ALA A 180 -24.82 -10.48 -6.15
CA ALA A 180 -23.84 -9.44 -5.78
C ALA A 180 -22.39 -9.95 -5.72
N ALA A 181 -22.14 -11.27 -5.76
CA ALA A 181 -20.80 -11.87 -5.68
C ALA A 181 -19.95 -11.59 -6.93
N ARG A 182 -20.52 -11.15 -8.06
CA ARG A 182 -19.77 -10.96 -9.32
C ARG A 182 -18.84 -9.75 -9.34
N PHE A 183 -19.07 -8.73 -8.49
CA PHE A 183 -18.22 -7.53 -8.44
C PHE A 183 -16.98 -7.69 -7.54
N HIS A 184 -16.88 -8.75 -6.74
CA HIS A 184 -15.78 -8.98 -5.78
C HIS A 184 -15.14 -10.37 -5.97
N ALA A 185 -15.09 -10.88 -7.17
CA ALA A 185 -14.61 -12.23 -7.50
C ALA A 185 -13.10 -12.49 -7.18
N GLY A 186 -12.34 -11.49 -6.72
CA GLY A 186 -10.91 -11.61 -6.38
C GLY A 186 -10.59 -11.62 -4.87
N GLY A 187 -11.58 -11.40 -4.00
CA GLY A 187 -11.33 -11.28 -2.56
C GLY A 187 -10.98 -12.62 -1.91
N SER A 188 -9.73 -12.81 -1.47
CA SER A 188 -9.32 -13.92 -0.60
C SER A 188 -9.85 -13.68 0.81
N SER A 189 -10.15 -14.77 1.54
CA SER A 189 -10.38 -14.66 2.99
C SER A 189 -9.09 -14.22 3.68
N MET A 190 -9.18 -13.73 4.93
CA MET A 190 -7.97 -13.42 5.71
C MET A 190 -7.09 -14.66 5.91
N GLN A 191 -7.70 -15.84 6.03
CA GLN A 191 -6.99 -17.13 6.12
C GLN A 191 -6.21 -17.44 4.84
N ASP A 192 -6.81 -17.22 3.66
CA ASP A 192 -6.11 -17.41 2.37
C ASP A 192 -4.94 -16.42 2.25
N LEU A 193 -5.12 -15.18 2.71
CA LEU A 193 -4.07 -14.17 2.70
C LEU A 193 -2.91 -14.57 3.61
N MET A 194 -3.19 -15.07 4.81
CA MET A 194 -2.17 -15.57 5.74
C MET A 194 -1.38 -16.75 5.14
N ALA A 195 -2.06 -17.69 4.48
CA ALA A 195 -1.39 -18.78 3.78
C ALA A 195 -0.44 -18.26 2.70
N LEU A 196 -0.89 -17.30 1.88
CA LEU A 196 -0.04 -16.68 0.85
C LEU A 196 1.17 -15.92 1.44
N VAL A 197 0.99 -15.23 2.57
CA VAL A 197 2.07 -14.54 3.28
C VAL A 197 3.10 -15.55 3.78
N LYS A 198 2.64 -16.67 4.38
CA LYS A 198 3.53 -17.77 4.82
C LYS A 198 4.30 -18.39 3.65
N ASP A 199 3.61 -18.68 2.54
CA ASP A 199 4.20 -19.26 1.32
C ASP A 199 5.25 -18.33 0.69
N ALA A 200 5.14 -17.02 0.91
CA ALA A 200 6.12 -16.02 0.47
C ALA A 200 7.35 -15.90 1.37
N GLY A 201 7.50 -16.75 2.40
CA GLY A 201 8.67 -16.83 3.26
C GLY A 201 8.60 -15.94 4.50
N PHE A 202 7.41 -15.47 4.87
CA PHE A 202 7.23 -14.72 6.12
C PHE A 202 6.93 -15.64 7.30
N SER A 203 7.37 -15.23 8.47
CA SER A 203 7.18 -15.93 9.76
C SER A 203 6.57 -14.99 10.82
N GLU A 204 6.43 -15.48 12.05
CA GLU A 204 5.97 -14.72 13.22
C GLU A 204 4.74 -13.84 12.93
N MET A 205 3.69 -14.47 12.41
CA MET A 205 2.47 -13.76 12.03
C MET A 205 1.61 -13.42 13.24
N GLU A 206 1.30 -12.14 13.39
CA GLU A 206 0.29 -11.63 14.32
C GLU A 206 -0.93 -11.14 13.53
N THR A 207 -2.11 -11.39 14.06
CA THR A 207 -3.37 -10.97 13.43
C THR A 207 -4.23 -10.18 14.39
N GLU A 208 -4.87 -9.14 13.86
CA GLU A 208 -5.89 -8.37 14.58
C GLU A 208 -7.15 -8.22 13.73
N GLU A 209 -8.24 -7.84 14.37
CA GLU A 209 -9.50 -7.58 13.70
C GLU A 209 -10.11 -6.25 14.15
N MET A 210 -10.65 -5.52 13.20
CA MET A 210 -11.47 -4.35 13.46
C MET A 210 -12.91 -4.65 13.07
N GLN A 211 -13.79 -4.67 14.07
CA GLN A 211 -15.21 -4.88 13.84
C GLN A 211 -15.87 -3.61 13.26
N PRO A 212 -16.93 -3.76 12.46
CA PRO A 212 -17.71 -2.62 12.02
C PRO A 212 -18.28 -1.87 13.24
N ALA A 213 -18.23 -0.54 13.21
CA ALA A 213 -18.95 0.25 14.20
C ALA A 213 -20.47 0.06 14.03
N ARG A 214 -21.22 0.22 15.13
CA ARG A 214 -22.67 0.14 15.09
C ARG A 214 -23.25 1.15 14.07
N PHE A 215 -24.11 0.69 13.18
CA PHE A 215 -24.71 1.47 12.08
C PHE A 215 -23.69 2.01 11.06
N SER A 216 -22.53 1.37 10.91
CA SER A 216 -21.57 1.67 9.86
C SER A 216 -21.75 0.76 8.65
N ALA A 217 -21.57 1.33 7.45
CA ALA A 217 -21.49 0.56 6.21
C ALA A 217 -20.13 -0.14 6.04
N PHE A 218 -19.14 0.15 6.88
CA PHE A 218 -17.83 -0.46 6.86
C PHE A 218 -17.91 -1.96 7.22
N PRO A 219 -17.38 -2.86 6.38
CA PRO A 219 -17.58 -4.30 6.57
C PRO A 219 -16.69 -4.93 7.66
N GLY A 220 -15.85 -4.14 8.30
CA GLY A 220 -14.77 -4.62 9.16
C GLY A 220 -13.49 -4.87 8.38
N ALA A 221 -12.38 -4.94 9.09
CA ALA A 221 -11.06 -5.23 8.53
C ALA A 221 -10.31 -6.27 9.33
N GLY A 222 -9.44 -7.02 8.66
CA GLY A 222 -8.43 -7.87 9.27
C GLY A 222 -7.05 -7.28 9.02
N PHE A 223 -6.15 -7.52 9.95
CA PHE A 223 -4.76 -7.09 9.89
C PHE A 223 -3.86 -8.31 10.03
N VAL A 224 -2.79 -8.32 9.28
CA VAL A 224 -1.69 -9.31 9.40
C VAL A 224 -0.40 -8.54 9.51
N ARG A 225 0.38 -8.79 10.56
CA ARG A 225 1.79 -8.42 10.64
C ARG A 225 2.63 -9.69 10.54
N ALA A 226 3.66 -9.68 9.72
CA ALA A 226 4.57 -10.81 9.52
C ALA A 226 6.00 -10.31 9.31
N TYR A 227 6.97 -11.10 9.70
CA TYR A 227 8.39 -10.78 9.58
C TYR A 227 9.05 -11.58 8.46
N LYS A 228 9.95 -10.96 7.73
CA LYS A 228 10.80 -11.62 6.76
C LYS A 228 11.94 -12.34 7.50
N ASN A 229 12.11 -13.62 7.20
CA ASN A 229 13.26 -14.42 7.67
C ASN A 229 14.58 -13.93 7.10
#